data_6109c72c9d3619e67fbcc1c422013992
#
_entry.id   6109c72c9d3619e67fbcc1c422013992
#
_cell.length_a   1.000
_cell.length_b   1.000
_cell.length_c   1.000
_cell.angle_alpha   90.00
_cell.angle_beta   90.00
_cell.angle_gamma   90.00
#
_symmetry.space_group_name_H-M   'P 1'
#
loop_
_entity.id
_entity.type
_entity.pdbx_description
1 polymer ?
#
loop_
_entity_poly.entity_id
_entity_poly.type
_entity_poly.pdbx_seq_one_letter_code
_entity_poly.pdbx_strand_id
1 'polypeptide(L)'
;MLVLAGPGSGKTTVITHRVKYMLEHGRVNGSQILVITFTKAAAGEMKSRFEKIMGYSSGVTFGTFHSVFFMILRQAYGYNGSNIILESEKYQIIRSIIEKHNMEYNGQDDFAKNVIAEIGLVKSELTPIGQY
;
A
#
# COMPACT_ATOMS: atom_id res chain seq x y z
N MET A 1 -15.91 8.15 -11.56
CA MET A 1 -16.37 9.50 -11.17
C MET A 1 -15.27 10.19 -10.38
N LEU A 2 -14.85 11.38 -10.78
CA LEU A 2 -13.88 12.22 -10.08
C LEU A 2 -14.64 13.35 -9.33
N VAL A 3 -14.31 13.54 -8.05
CA VAL A 3 -14.90 14.61 -7.23
C VAL A 3 -13.78 15.48 -6.68
N LEU A 4 -13.77 16.75 -7.06
CA LEU A 4 -12.82 17.74 -6.56
C LEU A 4 -13.36 18.36 -5.26
N ALA A 5 -12.51 18.41 -4.25
CA ALA A 5 -12.90 18.93 -2.95
C ALA A 5 -11.69 19.50 -2.20
N GLY A 6 -11.80 20.75 -1.72
CA GLY A 6 -10.76 21.42 -0.94
C GLY A 6 -10.57 20.87 0.48
N PRO A 7 -9.56 21.30 1.22
CA PRO A 7 -9.41 20.99 2.65
C PRO A 7 -10.66 21.41 3.42
N GLY A 8 -11.10 20.62 4.40
CA GLY A 8 -12.28 20.93 5.23
C GLY A 8 -13.65 20.78 4.56
N SER A 9 -13.74 20.45 3.27
CA SER A 9 -15.00 20.33 2.51
C SER A 9 -15.86 19.10 2.82
N GLY A 10 -15.49 18.30 3.82
CA GLY A 10 -16.26 17.09 4.20
C GLY A 10 -16.04 15.87 3.30
N LYS A 11 -14.93 15.80 2.54
CA LYS A 11 -14.61 14.65 1.65
C LYS A 11 -14.80 13.28 2.31
N THR A 12 -14.28 13.11 3.51
CA THR A 12 -14.41 11.86 4.26
C THR A 12 -15.85 11.53 4.59
N THR A 13 -16.62 12.55 4.96
CA THR A 13 -18.08 12.40 5.24
C THR A 13 -18.81 11.95 3.98
N VAL A 14 -18.55 12.59 2.84
CA VAL A 14 -19.17 12.22 1.55
C VAL A 14 -18.86 10.77 1.19
N ILE A 15 -17.59 10.34 1.33
CA ILE A 15 -17.19 8.96 1.03
C ILE A 15 -17.90 7.96 1.94
N THR A 16 -17.94 8.18 3.25
CA THR A 16 -18.60 7.28 4.20
C THR A 16 -20.11 7.19 3.97
N HIS A 17 -20.78 8.31 3.69
CA HIS A 17 -22.19 8.32 3.33
C HIS A 17 -22.46 7.68 1.96
N ARG A 18 -21.54 7.81 0.99
CA ARG A 18 -21.65 7.13 -0.30
C ARG A 18 -21.59 5.62 -0.13
N VAL A 19 -20.66 5.12 0.69
CA VAL A 19 -20.56 3.68 1.00
C VAL A 19 -21.84 3.19 1.68
N LYS A 20 -22.36 3.93 2.66
CA LYS A 20 -23.65 3.62 3.30
C LYS A 20 -24.78 3.53 2.26
N TYR A 21 -24.91 4.52 1.39
CA TYR A 21 -25.93 4.53 0.33
C TYR A 21 -25.83 3.31 -0.59
N MET A 22 -24.60 2.90 -0.96
CA MET A 22 -24.38 1.72 -1.80
C MET A 22 -24.84 0.42 -1.13
N LEU A 23 -24.64 0.28 0.18
CA LEU A 23 -25.10 -0.88 0.95
C LEU A 23 -26.62 -0.91 1.09
N GLU A 24 -27.25 0.24 1.32
CA GLU A 24 -28.69 0.33 1.55
C GLU A 24 -29.51 0.25 0.25
N HIS A 25 -28.98 0.76 -0.87
CA HIS A 25 -29.73 0.93 -2.12
C HIS A 25 -29.08 0.26 -3.33
N GLY A 26 -27.79 -0.11 -3.26
CA GLY A 26 -26.98 -0.50 -4.42
C GLY A 26 -26.98 -2.00 -4.73
N ARG A 27 -27.68 -2.85 -3.99
CA ARG A 27 -27.63 -4.32 -4.12
C ARG A 27 -26.20 -4.89 -4.07
N VAL A 28 -25.31 -4.26 -3.31
CA VAL A 28 -23.91 -4.69 -3.11
C VAL A 28 -23.70 -5.10 -1.66
N ASN A 29 -22.92 -6.14 -1.44
CA ASN A 29 -22.51 -6.58 -0.12
C ASN A 29 -21.27 -5.81 0.35
N GLY A 30 -21.10 -5.62 1.64
CA GLY A 30 -19.93 -4.92 2.18
C GLY A 30 -18.60 -5.55 1.76
N SER A 31 -18.54 -6.88 1.63
CA SER A 31 -17.36 -7.61 1.12
C SER A 31 -16.95 -7.25 -0.31
N GLN A 32 -17.83 -6.62 -1.08
CA GLN A 32 -17.58 -6.16 -2.45
C GLN A 32 -17.12 -4.69 -2.50
N ILE A 33 -17.07 -4.02 -1.35
CA ILE A 33 -16.68 -2.61 -1.25
C ILE A 33 -15.31 -2.52 -0.58
N LEU A 34 -14.41 -1.83 -1.28
CA LEU A 34 -13.07 -1.53 -0.83
C LEU A 34 -12.87 -0.02 -0.81
N VAL A 35 -12.49 0.51 0.35
CA VAL A 35 -12.15 1.92 0.54
C VAL A 35 -10.65 2.03 0.81
N ILE A 36 -9.95 2.69 -0.11
CA ILE A 36 -8.48 2.83 -0.04
C ILE A 36 -8.13 4.26 0.32
N THR A 37 -7.20 4.41 1.26
CA THR A 37 -6.61 5.69 1.65
C THR A 37 -5.09 5.62 1.55
N PHE A 38 -4.43 6.78 1.65
CA PHE A 38 -2.98 6.83 1.59
C PHE A 38 -2.31 6.37 2.90
N THR A 39 -2.90 6.72 4.05
CA THR A 39 -2.32 6.41 5.36
C THR A 39 -3.14 5.41 6.16
N LYS A 40 -2.46 4.61 6.97
CA LYS A 40 -3.08 3.64 7.88
C LYS A 40 -3.98 4.32 8.91
N ALA A 41 -3.57 5.50 9.41
CA ALA A 41 -4.36 6.30 10.33
C ALA A 41 -5.69 6.76 9.70
N ALA A 42 -5.66 7.28 8.47
CA ALA A 42 -6.86 7.70 7.76
C ALA A 42 -7.81 6.51 7.47
N ALA A 43 -7.26 5.34 7.11
CA ALA A 43 -8.07 4.14 6.93
C ALA A 43 -8.80 3.74 8.21
N GLY A 44 -8.11 3.74 9.35
CA GLY A 44 -8.68 3.45 10.65
C GLY A 44 -9.74 4.46 11.08
N GLU A 45 -9.49 5.75 10.88
CA GLU A 45 -10.45 6.82 11.17
C GLU A 45 -11.72 6.69 10.31
N MET A 46 -11.56 6.47 9.01
CA MET A 46 -12.70 6.28 8.11
C MET A 46 -13.53 5.07 8.50
N LYS A 47 -12.88 3.95 8.81
CA LYS A 47 -13.55 2.75 9.30
C LYS A 47 -14.37 3.03 10.56
N SER A 48 -13.75 3.65 11.57
CA SER A 48 -14.41 3.98 12.83
C SER A 48 -15.62 4.91 12.65
N ARG A 49 -15.47 5.94 11.81
CA ARG A 49 -16.60 6.85 11.47
C ARG A 49 -17.72 6.12 10.76
N PHE A 50 -17.37 5.25 9.81
CA PHE A 50 -18.33 4.48 9.05
C PHE A 50 -19.11 3.49 9.94
N GLU A 51 -18.43 2.76 10.82
CA GLU A 51 -19.06 1.83 11.77
C GLU A 51 -20.01 2.56 12.73
N LYS A 52 -19.67 3.77 13.16
CA LYS A 52 -20.59 4.63 13.96
C LYS A 52 -21.85 5.01 13.18
N ILE A 53 -21.73 5.30 11.89
CA ILE A 53 -22.88 5.68 11.03
C ILE A 53 -23.77 4.45 10.77
N MET A 54 -23.17 3.28 10.61
CA MET A 54 -23.92 2.05 10.32
C MET A 54 -24.52 1.40 11.56
N GLY A 55 -23.88 1.54 12.72
CA GLY A 55 -24.27 0.87 13.97
C GLY A 55 -23.95 -0.63 14.03
N TYR A 56 -23.36 -1.19 12.97
CA TYR A 56 -22.94 -2.60 12.87
C TYR A 56 -21.75 -2.77 11.96
N SER A 57 -21.10 -3.96 12.02
CA SER A 57 -20.01 -4.32 11.11
C SER A 57 -20.56 -4.75 9.75
N SER A 58 -20.30 -3.96 8.73
CA SER A 58 -20.88 -4.13 7.37
C SER A 58 -20.07 -5.02 6.44
N GLY A 59 -18.89 -5.49 6.86
CA GLY A 59 -17.97 -6.25 6.00
C GLY A 59 -17.19 -5.40 4.97
N VAL A 60 -17.34 -4.08 4.97
CA VAL A 60 -16.57 -3.18 4.09
C VAL A 60 -15.11 -3.19 4.49
N THR A 61 -14.23 -3.32 3.51
CA THR A 61 -12.78 -3.28 3.72
C THR A 61 -12.25 -1.85 3.62
N PHE A 62 -11.57 -1.39 4.66
CA PHE A 62 -10.84 -0.12 4.69
C PHE A 62 -9.35 -0.40 4.81
N GLY A 63 -8.53 0.19 3.96
CA GLY A 63 -7.09 -0.05 3.98
C GLY A 63 -6.28 0.98 3.21
N THR A 64 -4.95 0.80 3.23
CA THR A 64 -4.03 1.50 2.34
C THR A 64 -3.77 0.66 1.09
N PHE A 65 -3.22 1.26 0.03
CA PHE A 65 -2.78 0.50 -1.15
C PHE A 65 -1.90 -0.69 -0.76
N HIS A 66 -0.88 -0.46 0.07
CA HIS A 66 0.03 -1.53 0.52
C HIS A 66 -0.69 -2.67 1.25
N SER A 67 -1.59 -2.35 2.18
CA SER A 67 -2.31 -3.38 2.94
C SER A 67 -3.25 -4.20 2.06
N VAL A 68 -3.89 -3.56 1.10
CA VAL A 68 -4.80 -4.21 0.15
C VAL A 68 -4.04 -5.11 -0.82
N PHE A 69 -2.96 -4.61 -1.43
CA PHE A 69 -2.14 -5.43 -2.32
C PHE A 69 -1.49 -6.60 -1.59
N PHE A 70 -1.01 -6.39 -0.36
CA PHE A 70 -0.49 -7.49 0.44
C PHE A 70 -1.56 -8.54 0.77
N MET A 71 -2.80 -8.11 1.06
CA MET A 71 -3.92 -9.02 1.26
C MET A 71 -4.19 -9.86 0.00
N ILE A 72 -4.15 -9.25 -1.19
CA ILE A 72 -4.31 -9.95 -2.47
C ILE A 72 -3.18 -10.97 -2.68
N LEU A 73 -1.92 -10.56 -2.47
CA LEU A 73 -0.76 -11.45 -2.60
C LEU A 73 -0.84 -12.63 -1.62
N ARG A 74 -1.27 -12.36 -0.40
CA ARG A 74 -1.47 -13.39 0.61
C ARG A 74 -2.53 -14.41 0.19
N GLN A 75 -3.64 -13.94 -0.36
CA GLN A 75 -4.75 -14.80 -0.76
C GLN A 75 -4.46 -15.58 -2.06
N ALA A 76 -3.83 -14.93 -3.05
CA ALA A 76 -3.58 -15.52 -4.36
C ALA A 76 -2.31 -16.38 -4.39
N TYR A 77 -1.27 -16.02 -3.61
CA TYR A 77 0.06 -16.63 -3.68
C TYR A 77 0.56 -17.18 -2.35
N GLY A 78 -0.21 -17.11 -1.28
CA GLY A 78 0.18 -17.60 0.05
C GLY A 78 1.29 -16.76 0.72
N TYR A 79 1.49 -15.50 0.30
CA TYR A 79 2.50 -14.62 0.91
C TYR A 79 2.19 -14.38 2.39
N ASN A 80 3.26 -14.25 3.17
CA ASN A 80 3.19 -13.93 4.60
C ASN A 80 4.25 -12.90 4.98
N GLY A 81 4.38 -12.58 6.27
CA GLY A 81 5.32 -11.56 6.73
C GLY A 81 6.79 -11.86 6.40
N SER A 82 7.19 -13.13 6.25
CA SER A 82 8.56 -13.50 5.89
C SER A 82 8.91 -13.23 4.42
N ASN A 83 7.92 -12.95 3.58
CA ASN A 83 8.13 -12.55 2.20
C ASN A 83 8.38 -11.04 2.04
N ILE A 84 8.33 -10.28 3.14
CA ILE A 84 8.60 -8.84 3.15
C ILE A 84 10.04 -8.64 3.61
N ILE A 85 10.89 -8.17 2.71
CA ILE A 85 12.29 -7.84 3.03
C ILE A 85 12.31 -6.55 3.86
N LEU A 86 12.97 -6.59 5.01
CA LEU A 86 13.20 -5.41 5.85
C LEU A 86 14.26 -4.49 5.22
N GLU A 87 14.22 -3.21 5.55
CA GLU A 87 15.21 -2.26 5.03
C GLU A 87 16.66 -2.67 5.39
N SER A 88 16.89 -3.14 6.62
CA SER A 88 18.19 -3.65 7.04
C SER A 88 18.67 -4.85 6.22
N GLU A 89 17.77 -5.75 5.85
CA GLU A 89 18.09 -6.92 5.02
C GLU A 89 18.46 -6.53 3.60
N LYS A 90 17.79 -5.53 3.02
CA LYS A 90 18.15 -4.99 1.70
C LYS A 90 19.62 -4.52 1.67
N TYR A 91 20.01 -3.74 2.69
CA TYR A 91 21.39 -3.27 2.82
C TYR A 91 22.39 -4.42 2.97
N GLN A 92 22.07 -5.41 3.79
CA GLN A 92 22.95 -6.59 3.97
C GLN A 92 23.13 -7.37 2.67
N ILE A 93 22.05 -7.58 1.92
CA ILE A 93 22.10 -8.27 0.62
C ILE A 93 22.99 -7.50 -0.36
N ILE A 94 22.78 -6.19 -0.51
CA ILE A 94 23.59 -5.39 -1.44
C ILE A 94 25.06 -5.39 -1.01
N ARG A 95 25.38 -5.22 0.27
CA ARG A 95 26.76 -5.30 0.76
C ARG A 95 27.39 -6.65 0.48
N SER A 96 26.69 -7.76 0.70
CA SER A 96 27.23 -9.10 0.43
C SER A 96 27.54 -9.32 -1.06
N ILE A 97 26.72 -8.75 -1.95
CA ILE A 97 26.96 -8.80 -3.40
C ILE A 97 28.20 -7.99 -3.77
N ILE A 98 28.35 -6.82 -3.20
CA ILE A 98 29.48 -5.93 -3.41
C ILE A 98 30.80 -6.60 -3.00
N GLU A 99 30.82 -7.15 -1.79
CA GLU A 99 32.00 -7.87 -1.26
C GLU A 99 32.35 -9.10 -2.13
N LYS A 100 31.36 -9.88 -2.51
CA LYS A 100 31.52 -11.07 -3.34
C LYS A 100 32.15 -10.77 -4.70
N HIS A 101 31.86 -9.60 -5.26
CA HIS A 101 32.35 -9.18 -6.58
C HIS A 101 33.57 -8.25 -6.52
N ASN A 102 34.18 -8.07 -5.33
CA ASN A 102 35.34 -7.20 -5.11
C ASN A 102 35.17 -5.79 -5.73
N MET A 103 33.98 -5.23 -5.62
CA MET A 103 33.72 -3.89 -6.14
C MET A 103 34.35 -2.85 -5.20
N GLU A 104 35.40 -2.18 -5.67
CA GLU A 104 36.03 -1.04 -4.97
C GLU A 104 35.32 0.26 -5.33
N TYR A 105 34.78 0.95 -4.34
CA TYR A 105 34.23 2.30 -4.50
C TYR A 105 34.31 3.08 -3.18
N ASN A 106 34.39 4.40 -3.31
CA ASN A 106 34.43 5.32 -2.19
C ASN A 106 33.01 5.51 -1.62
N GLY A 107 32.83 5.29 -0.31
CA GLY A 107 31.55 5.52 0.36
C GLY A 107 30.57 4.35 0.27
N GLN A 108 30.91 3.22 0.88
CA GLN A 108 30.13 1.96 0.83
C GLN A 108 28.65 2.11 1.20
N ASP A 109 28.32 2.95 2.20
CA ASP A 109 26.94 3.13 2.65
C ASP A 109 26.10 3.94 1.66
N ASP A 110 26.67 4.94 1.02
CA ASP A 110 25.95 5.78 0.04
C ASP A 110 25.74 5.03 -1.28
N PHE A 111 26.69 4.20 -1.68
CA PHE A 111 26.52 3.36 -2.87
C PHE A 111 25.39 2.34 -2.68
N ALA A 112 25.35 1.63 -1.57
CA ALA A 112 24.27 0.67 -1.29
C ALA A 112 22.90 1.35 -1.28
N LYS A 113 22.79 2.57 -0.72
CA LYS A 113 21.55 3.37 -0.77
C LYS A 113 21.14 3.71 -2.19
N ASN A 114 22.09 4.17 -3.01
CA ASN A 114 21.83 4.54 -4.39
C ASN A 114 21.35 3.33 -5.21
N VAL A 115 22.00 2.17 -5.05
CA VAL A 115 21.59 0.92 -5.72
C VAL A 115 20.17 0.52 -5.31
N ILE A 116 19.82 0.59 -4.03
CA ILE A 116 18.47 0.27 -3.55
C ILE A 116 17.44 1.24 -4.13
N ALA A 117 17.76 2.53 -4.19
CA ALA A 117 16.89 3.55 -4.77
C ALA A 117 16.68 3.30 -6.27
N GLU A 118 17.75 2.98 -7.00
CA GLU A 118 17.71 2.68 -8.43
C GLU A 118 16.87 1.42 -8.73
N ILE A 119 17.05 0.35 -7.96
CA ILE A 119 16.19 -0.85 -8.05
C ILE A 119 14.72 -0.47 -7.82
N GLY A 120 14.44 0.43 -6.88
CA GLY A 120 13.09 0.94 -6.62
C GLY A 120 12.52 1.68 -7.83
N LEU A 121 13.31 2.52 -8.49
CA LEU A 121 12.92 3.27 -9.68
C LEU A 121 12.60 2.33 -10.85
N VAL A 122 13.54 1.44 -11.18
CA VAL A 122 13.38 0.43 -12.26
C VAL A 122 12.10 -0.40 -12.07
N LYS A 123 11.84 -0.83 -10.83
CA LYS A 123 10.61 -1.58 -10.51
C LYS A 123 9.35 -0.74 -10.63
N SER A 124 9.39 0.54 -10.26
CA SER A 124 8.23 1.42 -10.35
C SER A 124 7.86 1.78 -11.80
N GLU A 125 8.86 1.83 -12.67
CA GLU A 125 8.68 2.06 -14.11
C GLU A 125 8.35 0.80 -14.91
N LEU A 126 8.31 -0.37 -14.25
CA LEU A 126 8.13 -1.67 -14.88
C LEU A 126 9.14 -1.97 -15.99
N THR A 127 10.33 -1.38 -15.90
CA THR A 127 11.39 -1.55 -16.90
C THR A 127 11.98 -2.97 -16.78
N PRO A 128 12.00 -3.77 -17.85
CA PRO A 128 12.66 -5.07 -17.85
C PRO A 128 14.16 -4.93 -17.61
N ILE A 129 14.74 -5.77 -16.77
CA ILE A 129 16.20 -5.72 -16.42
C ILE A 129 17.08 -5.74 -17.68
N GLY A 130 16.68 -6.42 -18.76
CA GLY A 130 17.44 -6.44 -20.01
C GLY A 130 17.39 -5.16 -20.85
N GLN A 131 16.60 -4.15 -20.42
CA GLN A 131 16.50 -2.83 -21.07
C GLN A 131 17.13 -1.72 -20.21
N TYR A 132 17.61 -2.06 -19.02
CA TYR A 132 18.34 -1.20 -18.10
C TYR A 132 19.85 -1.39 -18.28
#